data_4c4b5a33da1ac1aa1138ad2e6afc79e2
#
_entry.id   4c4b5a33da1ac1aa1138ad2e6afc79e2
#
_cell.length_a   1.000
_cell.length_b   1.000
_cell.length_c   1.000
_cell.angle_alpha   90.00
_cell.angle_beta   90.00
_cell.angle_gamma   90.00
#
_symmetry.space_group_name_H-M   'P 1'
#
loop_
_entity.id
_entity.type
_entity.pdbx_description
1 polymer ?
#
loop_
_entity_poly.entity_id
_entity_poly.type
_entity_poly.pdbx_seq_one_letter_code
_entity_poly.pdbx_strand_id
1 'polypeptide(L)'
;MFRLPIVKFFSRILNRATITIVLVALQVLWLLWAFWAFTTGRVWLNGLLKALSIVIVLYLVRKDENSAYKIGWIVLIGLLPLLGGALYLAFGNKAPAKGLRTRMRKVEQAHTADLTPRPDQTDTLDRVEKNLSHYVETYGPYPAWKHTAAHYFPCGEAMYPRLLEDLERAEKFIFLEFFIVKSGTMWDGIEAILKRKAAEGVDVRLIYDDFGSLLGLPSDFVIRMERSHIRCIPFNPVVPLVSLVMNHRDHRKIVVIDGNVAYTGGVNLADEYINAEQRFGYWKDAAIRLEGAAVWNFTVIFLNCWNAFRPQETDYAPFAPTHLPESSDGVVQPYTDSPLDEEPLAETVYLNILAQAQRYVYIYTPYLAVGEEMLDALKTAAKRGVDVRLVLPGIPDKKLVFRLSRSYYVPLLRAGVRIYEYTPGFLHAKCYVSDDHLAVVGSINMDYRSLFLHFECGALLYSNSQVIALREDVLATLPQCREVQLSDCRTSLPGTLLDSVLRLLSPLL
;
A
#
# COMPACT_ATOMS: atom_id res chain seq x y z
N MET A 1 36.81 -25.96 10.50
CA MET A 1 37.26 -25.25 9.28
C MET A 1 36.83 -23.78 9.42
N PHE A 2 37.72 -22.93 9.90
CA PHE A 2 37.47 -21.51 10.21
C PHE A 2 37.31 -20.73 8.91
N ARG A 3 36.05 -20.35 8.54
CA ARG A 3 35.87 -19.33 7.52
C ARG A 3 36.25 -17.98 8.14
N LEU A 4 37.31 -17.37 7.62
CA LEU A 4 37.88 -16.09 8.06
C LEU A 4 36.77 -14.99 8.15
N PRO A 5 36.78 -14.16 9.21
CA PRO A 5 35.83 -13.07 9.39
C PRO A 5 35.76 -12.08 8.21
N ILE A 6 36.81 -11.99 7.43
CA ILE A 6 36.94 -11.20 6.20
C ILE A 6 35.95 -11.64 5.12
N VAL A 7 35.70 -12.93 4.91
CA VAL A 7 34.76 -13.44 3.91
C VAL A 7 33.30 -13.10 4.27
N LYS A 8 32.96 -13.15 5.57
CA LYS A 8 31.64 -12.72 6.07
C LYS A 8 31.45 -11.19 5.98
N PHE A 9 32.53 -10.40 6.13
CA PHE A 9 32.51 -8.96 5.98
C PHE A 9 32.29 -8.56 4.51
N PHE A 10 33.04 -9.17 3.58
CA PHE A 10 32.87 -8.92 2.14
C PHE A 10 31.52 -9.44 1.60
N SER A 11 30.97 -10.55 2.08
CA SER A 11 29.66 -11.02 1.67
C SER A 11 28.50 -10.14 2.20
N ARG A 12 28.68 -9.42 3.30
CA ARG A 12 27.75 -8.40 3.77
C ARG A 12 27.83 -7.10 2.97
N ILE A 13 29.01 -6.72 2.50
CA ILE A 13 29.24 -5.51 1.69
C ILE A 13 28.84 -5.74 0.22
N LEU A 14 29.06 -6.95 -0.30
CA LEU A 14 28.72 -7.35 -1.68
C LEU A 14 27.35 -8.03 -1.78
N ASN A 15 26.40 -7.66 -0.92
CA ASN A 15 25.05 -8.12 -1.10
C ASN A 15 24.39 -7.38 -2.29
N ARG A 16 23.33 -7.98 -2.86
CA ARG A 16 22.61 -7.46 -4.01
C ARG A 16 22.15 -5.99 -3.81
N ALA A 17 21.71 -5.64 -2.60
CA ALA A 17 21.27 -4.30 -2.25
C ALA A 17 22.40 -3.27 -2.30
N THR A 18 23.57 -3.58 -1.71
CA THR A 18 24.73 -2.68 -1.72
C THR A 18 25.24 -2.41 -3.12
N ILE A 19 25.33 -3.45 -3.96
CA ILE A 19 25.73 -3.32 -5.36
C ILE A 19 24.74 -2.40 -6.12
N THR A 20 23.44 -2.61 -5.93
CA THR A 20 22.39 -1.77 -6.54
C THR A 20 22.50 -0.31 -6.12
N ILE A 21 22.68 -0.03 -4.82
CA ILE A 21 22.83 1.33 -4.29
C ILE A 21 24.08 2.03 -4.89
N VAL A 22 25.21 1.33 -4.93
CA VAL A 22 26.46 1.88 -5.49
C VAL A 22 26.31 2.20 -6.99
N LEU A 23 25.71 1.28 -7.75
CA LEU A 23 25.49 1.51 -9.20
C LEU A 23 24.54 2.65 -9.46
N VAL A 24 23.46 2.79 -8.69
CA VAL A 24 22.53 3.92 -8.77
C VAL A 24 23.24 5.25 -8.43
N ALA A 25 24.05 5.28 -7.35
CA ALA A 25 24.81 6.45 -6.97
C ALA A 25 25.79 6.87 -8.06
N LEU A 26 26.50 5.93 -8.68
CA LEU A 26 27.42 6.19 -9.79
C LEU A 26 26.69 6.74 -11.03
N GLN A 27 25.51 6.22 -11.35
CA GLN A 27 24.66 6.75 -12.43
C GLN A 27 24.25 8.20 -12.18
N VAL A 28 23.81 8.53 -10.96
CA VAL A 28 23.43 9.89 -10.59
C VAL A 28 24.63 10.85 -10.71
N LEU A 29 25.79 10.47 -10.17
CA LEU A 29 27.02 11.27 -10.26
C LEU A 29 27.45 11.49 -11.72
N TRP A 30 27.38 10.45 -12.54
CA TRP A 30 27.69 10.56 -13.96
C TRP A 30 26.73 11.50 -14.70
N LEU A 31 25.43 11.43 -14.41
CA LEU A 31 24.42 12.34 -14.98
C LEU A 31 24.67 13.80 -14.59
N LEU A 32 25.01 14.07 -13.33
CA LEU A 32 25.33 15.40 -12.83
C LEU A 32 26.61 15.96 -13.50
N TRP A 33 27.63 15.12 -13.63
CA TRP A 33 28.87 15.51 -14.33
C TRP A 33 28.64 15.77 -15.83
N ALA A 34 27.92 14.89 -16.51
CA ALA A 34 27.60 15.03 -17.93
C ALA A 34 26.78 16.32 -18.18
N PHE A 35 25.80 16.62 -17.30
CA PHE A 35 25.05 17.88 -17.35
C PHE A 35 25.95 19.10 -17.22
N TRP A 36 26.82 19.13 -16.21
CA TRP A 36 27.76 20.26 -16.00
C TRP A 36 28.70 20.45 -17.18
N ALA A 37 29.33 19.38 -17.69
CA ALA A 37 30.22 19.41 -18.81
C ALA A 37 29.54 19.86 -20.11
N PHE A 38 28.26 19.50 -20.32
CA PHE A 38 27.50 19.83 -21.53
C PHE A 38 27.03 21.31 -21.55
N THR A 39 26.72 21.90 -20.39
CA THR A 39 26.15 23.26 -20.30
C THR A 39 27.21 24.37 -20.19
N THR A 40 28.45 24.05 -19.86
CA THR A 40 29.49 25.04 -19.62
C THR A 40 29.91 25.76 -20.94
N GLY A 41 29.76 27.09 -20.97
CA GLY A 41 30.22 27.95 -22.07
C GLY A 41 29.34 28.06 -23.32
N ARG A 42 28.14 27.47 -23.36
CA ARG A 42 27.25 27.45 -24.55
C ARG A 42 25.97 28.28 -24.36
N VAL A 43 26.04 29.59 -24.50
CA VAL A 43 24.92 30.53 -24.24
C VAL A 43 23.67 30.24 -25.09
N TRP A 44 23.81 30.00 -26.39
CA TRP A 44 22.68 29.70 -27.27
C TRP A 44 21.96 28.39 -26.90
N LEU A 45 22.75 27.37 -26.51
CA LEU A 45 22.20 26.07 -26.07
C LEU A 45 21.38 26.22 -24.78
N ASN A 46 21.88 27.03 -23.83
CA ASN A 46 21.15 27.34 -22.61
C ASN A 46 19.82 28.09 -22.90
N GLY A 47 19.81 29.00 -23.91
CA GLY A 47 18.59 29.65 -24.37
C GLY A 47 17.56 28.66 -24.93
N LEU A 48 17.99 27.73 -25.78
CA LEU A 48 17.16 26.69 -26.37
C LEU A 48 16.58 25.75 -25.27
N LEU A 49 17.43 25.35 -24.32
CA LEU A 49 17.01 24.46 -23.23
C LEU A 49 15.98 25.12 -22.29
N LYS A 50 16.13 26.42 -22.02
CA LYS A 50 15.12 27.20 -21.27
C LYS A 50 13.80 27.26 -22.03
N ALA A 51 13.82 27.53 -23.34
CA ALA A 51 12.61 27.52 -24.16
C ALA A 51 11.90 26.14 -24.14
N LEU A 52 12.67 25.06 -24.30
CA LEU A 52 12.15 23.70 -24.22
C LEU A 52 11.56 23.39 -22.80
N SER A 53 12.22 23.87 -21.75
CA SER A 53 11.71 23.72 -20.38
C SER A 53 10.37 24.42 -20.17
N ILE A 54 10.18 25.61 -20.75
CA ILE A 54 8.89 26.31 -20.72
C ILE A 54 7.81 25.46 -21.41
N VAL A 55 8.10 24.87 -22.56
CA VAL A 55 7.16 24.00 -23.28
C VAL A 55 6.81 22.78 -22.44
N ILE A 56 7.78 22.13 -21.78
CA ILE A 56 7.54 20.98 -20.88
C ILE A 56 6.67 21.41 -19.68
N VAL A 57 6.95 22.57 -19.10
CA VAL A 57 6.15 23.12 -17.98
C VAL A 57 4.69 23.37 -18.41
N LEU A 58 4.49 24.00 -19.57
CA LEU A 58 3.14 24.22 -20.11
C LEU A 58 2.40 22.91 -20.38
N TYR A 59 3.11 21.90 -20.89
CA TYR A 59 2.57 20.56 -21.06
C TYR A 59 2.17 19.93 -19.69
N LEU A 60 3.05 20.05 -18.67
CA LEU A 60 2.77 19.56 -17.32
C LEU A 60 1.53 20.21 -16.69
N VAL A 61 1.38 21.53 -16.83
CA VAL A 61 0.21 22.25 -16.31
C VAL A 61 -1.08 21.71 -16.92
N ARG A 62 -1.07 21.40 -18.22
CA ARG A 62 -2.23 20.88 -18.94
C ARG A 62 -2.57 19.41 -18.59
N LYS A 63 -1.57 18.62 -18.18
CA LYS A 63 -1.75 17.20 -17.94
C LYS A 63 -2.69 16.97 -16.74
N ASP A 64 -3.60 16.01 -16.87
CA ASP A 64 -4.49 15.59 -15.77
C ASP A 64 -3.73 14.63 -14.85
N GLU A 65 -3.03 15.19 -13.86
CA GLU A 65 -2.27 14.48 -12.83
C GLU A 65 -2.33 15.26 -11.52
N ASN A 66 -2.05 14.58 -10.40
CA ASN A 66 -2.00 15.20 -9.08
C ASN A 66 -1.06 16.42 -9.06
N SER A 67 -1.56 17.55 -8.53
CA SER A 67 -0.88 18.85 -8.55
C SER A 67 0.47 18.83 -7.81
N ALA A 68 0.61 18.05 -6.75
CA ALA A 68 1.85 17.96 -5.99
C ALA A 68 3.00 17.35 -6.83
N TYR A 69 2.70 16.34 -7.66
CA TYR A 69 3.67 15.81 -8.64
C TYR A 69 4.09 16.84 -9.64
N LYS A 70 3.14 17.61 -10.20
CA LYS A 70 3.43 18.68 -11.17
C LYS A 70 4.35 19.73 -10.59
N ILE A 71 4.06 20.21 -9.36
CA ILE A 71 4.85 21.25 -8.68
C ILE A 71 6.29 20.79 -8.48
N GLY A 72 6.51 19.56 -8.00
CA GLY A 72 7.86 19.02 -7.83
C GLY A 72 8.68 19.03 -9.15
N TRP A 73 8.07 18.58 -10.24
CA TRP A 73 8.70 18.60 -11.56
C TRP A 73 8.92 20.01 -12.09
N ILE A 74 7.95 20.92 -11.96
CA ILE A 74 8.05 22.32 -12.40
C ILE A 74 9.21 23.02 -11.69
N VAL A 75 9.33 22.84 -10.37
CA VAL A 75 10.45 23.39 -9.59
C VAL A 75 11.78 22.81 -10.05
N LEU A 76 11.88 21.49 -10.22
CA LEU A 76 13.12 20.84 -10.68
C LEU A 76 13.54 21.30 -12.09
N ILE A 77 12.59 21.41 -13.02
CA ILE A 77 12.82 21.88 -14.39
C ILE A 77 13.19 23.37 -14.39
N GLY A 78 12.55 24.17 -13.53
CA GLY A 78 12.86 25.61 -13.40
C GLY A 78 14.25 25.88 -12.86
N LEU A 79 14.70 25.11 -11.86
CA LEU A 79 16.03 25.23 -11.26
C LEU A 79 17.14 24.65 -12.15
N LEU A 80 16.87 23.50 -12.80
CA LEU A 80 17.83 22.73 -13.59
C LEU A 80 17.25 22.37 -14.96
N PRO A 81 17.15 23.31 -15.90
CA PRO A 81 16.39 23.15 -17.16
C PRO A 81 16.76 21.90 -17.97
N LEU A 82 18.02 21.62 -18.19
CA LEU A 82 18.44 20.43 -18.94
C LEU A 82 18.25 19.15 -18.12
N LEU A 83 18.77 19.14 -16.88
CA LEU A 83 18.70 17.96 -16.03
C LEU A 83 17.26 17.65 -15.61
N GLY A 84 16.51 18.66 -15.16
CA GLY A 84 15.12 18.51 -14.77
C GLY A 84 14.24 18.09 -15.95
N GLY A 85 14.44 18.68 -17.13
CA GLY A 85 13.74 18.28 -18.35
C GLY A 85 14.08 16.85 -18.78
N ALA A 86 15.35 16.47 -18.78
CA ALA A 86 15.81 15.11 -19.11
C ALA A 86 15.28 14.08 -18.08
N LEU A 87 15.35 14.40 -16.79
CA LEU A 87 14.79 13.56 -15.72
C LEU A 87 13.27 13.44 -15.86
N TYR A 88 12.56 14.53 -16.20
CA TYR A 88 11.13 14.45 -16.44
C TYR A 88 10.79 13.56 -17.65
N LEU A 89 11.50 13.71 -18.76
CA LEU A 89 11.28 12.87 -19.95
C LEU A 89 11.60 11.38 -19.66
N ALA A 90 12.65 11.13 -18.87
CA ALA A 90 13.03 9.78 -18.47
C ALA A 90 12.11 9.21 -17.37
N PHE A 91 11.62 10.05 -16.45
CA PHE A 91 11.08 9.65 -15.16
C PHE A 91 9.71 10.26 -14.83
N GLY A 92 9.29 11.33 -15.43
CA GLY A 92 8.02 12.01 -15.19
C GLY A 92 6.82 11.34 -15.88
N ASN A 93 7.06 10.41 -16.78
CA ASN A 93 5.99 9.73 -17.50
C ASN A 93 5.84 8.29 -16.98
N LYS A 94 4.61 7.85 -16.67
CA LYS A 94 4.28 6.47 -16.30
C LYS A 94 4.57 5.44 -17.43
N ALA A 95 5.10 5.89 -18.57
CA ALA A 95 5.41 5.08 -19.74
C ALA A 95 6.36 3.88 -19.50
N PRO A 96 7.37 3.94 -18.61
CA PRO A 96 8.23 2.78 -18.33
C PRO A 96 7.49 1.55 -17.80
N ALA A 97 6.33 1.75 -17.18
CA ALA A 97 5.44 0.66 -16.74
C ALA A 97 4.56 0.09 -17.88
N LYS A 98 4.71 0.58 -19.13
CA LYS A 98 3.81 0.25 -20.26
C LYS A 98 3.66 -1.26 -20.48
N GLY A 99 4.75 -2.01 -20.38
CA GLY A 99 4.71 -3.48 -20.53
C GLY A 99 3.92 -4.18 -19.41
N LEU A 100 4.08 -3.75 -18.17
CA LEU A 100 3.32 -4.25 -17.03
C LEU A 100 1.85 -3.84 -17.16
N ARG A 101 1.59 -2.55 -17.43
CA ARG A 101 0.24 -2.00 -17.67
C ARG A 101 -0.52 -2.78 -18.75
N THR A 102 0.13 -3.07 -19.88
CA THR A 102 -0.51 -3.81 -20.99
C THR A 102 -0.85 -5.23 -20.58
N ARG A 103 0.03 -5.92 -19.85
CA ARG A 103 -0.22 -7.30 -19.38
C ARG A 103 -1.35 -7.34 -18.36
N MET A 104 -1.33 -6.47 -17.33
CA MET A 104 -2.36 -6.39 -16.32
C MET A 104 -3.73 -6.08 -16.94
N ARG A 105 -3.84 -5.01 -17.76
CA ARG A 105 -5.08 -4.65 -18.45
C ARG A 105 -5.64 -5.77 -19.32
N LYS A 106 -4.78 -6.50 -20.03
CA LYS A 106 -5.24 -7.61 -20.87
C LYS A 106 -5.93 -8.70 -20.05
N VAL A 107 -5.37 -9.04 -18.89
CA VAL A 107 -5.94 -10.04 -17.99
C VAL A 107 -7.22 -9.52 -17.35
N GLU A 108 -7.20 -8.30 -16.78
CA GLU A 108 -8.37 -7.67 -16.16
C GLU A 108 -9.54 -7.56 -17.12
N GLN A 109 -9.30 -7.15 -18.38
CA GLN A 109 -10.35 -7.08 -19.41
C GLN A 109 -10.92 -8.44 -19.77
N ALA A 110 -10.08 -9.50 -19.80
CA ALA A 110 -10.54 -10.85 -20.07
C ALA A 110 -11.46 -11.41 -18.97
N HIS A 111 -11.26 -10.95 -17.72
CA HIS A 111 -11.94 -11.45 -16.53
C HIS A 111 -12.90 -10.41 -15.88
N THR A 112 -13.27 -9.35 -16.59
CA THR A 112 -14.24 -8.35 -16.11
C THR A 112 -15.60 -8.98 -15.77
N ALA A 113 -16.02 -9.99 -16.53
CA ALA A 113 -17.28 -10.68 -16.29
C ALA A 113 -17.33 -11.46 -14.97
N ASP A 114 -16.17 -11.88 -14.45
CA ASP A 114 -16.07 -12.62 -13.19
C ASP A 114 -16.42 -11.74 -11.97
N LEU A 115 -16.31 -10.41 -12.12
CA LEU A 115 -16.64 -9.41 -11.11
C LEU A 115 -17.93 -8.64 -11.44
N THR A 116 -18.92 -9.30 -12.02
CA THR A 116 -20.19 -8.64 -12.36
C THR A 116 -21.01 -8.30 -11.13
N PRO A 117 -21.38 -7.02 -10.90
CA PRO A 117 -22.22 -6.59 -9.80
C PRO A 117 -23.60 -7.27 -9.81
N ARG A 118 -24.15 -7.53 -8.62
CA ARG A 118 -25.48 -8.10 -8.42
C ARG A 118 -26.32 -7.15 -7.60
N PRO A 119 -27.41 -6.56 -8.13
CA PRO A 119 -28.19 -5.49 -7.46
C PRO A 119 -28.76 -5.88 -6.09
N ASP A 120 -29.06 -7.17 -5.88
CA ASP A 120 -29.59 -7.69 -4.62
C ASP A 120 -28.57 -7.66 -3.46
N GLN A 121 -27.27 -7.51 -3.76
CA GLN A 121 -26.23 -7.47 -2.74
C GLN A 121 -26.17 -6.15 -1.96
N THR A 122 -26.69 -5.07 -2.51
CA THR A 122 -26.65 -3.72 -1.90
C THR A 122 -28.02 -3.20 -1.47
N ASP A 123 -29.09 -3.99 -1.55
CA ASP A 123 -30.47 -3.54 -1.27
C ASP A 123 -30.68 -3.08 0.18
N THR A 124 -29.92 -3.63 1.14
CA THR A 124 -29.96 -3.29 2.57
C THR A 124 -29.18 -2.03 2.93
N LEU A 125 -28.31 -1.54 2.04
CA LEU A 125 -27.52 -0.35 2.27
C LEU A 125 -28.40 0.90 2.20
N ASP A 126 -28.04 1.94 2.96
CA ASP A 126 -28.66 3.24 2.82
C ASP A 126 -28.22 3.93 1.50
N ARG A 127 -28.76 5.12 1.24
CA ARG A 127 -28.47 5.85 0.00
C ARG A 127 -27.00 6.25 -0.11
N VAL A 128 -26.38 6.58 1.01
CA VAL A 128 -25.00 7.08 1.09
C VAL A 128 -24.02 5.94 0.86
N GLU A 129 -24.24 4.82 1.54
CA GLU A 129 -23.49 3.58 1.37
C GLU A 129 -23.61 3.04 -0.07
N LYS A 130 -24.84 3.07 -0.64
CA LYS A 130 -25.09 2.68 -2.03
C LYS A 130 -24.29 3.50 -3.03
N ASN A 131 -24.20 4.81 -2.83
CA ASN A 131 -23.43 5.68 -3.73
C ASN A 131 -21.94 5.34 -3.69
N LEU A 132 -21.38 5.08 -2.51
CA LEU A 132 -19.98 4.67 -2.38
C LEU A 132 -19.75 3.28 -2.99
N SER A 133 -20.63 2.31 -2.69
CA SER A 133 -20.55 0.98 -3.27
C SER A 133 -20.63 1.01 -4.79
N HIS A 134 -21.58 1.79 -5.34
CA HIS A 134 -21.74 1.98 -6.79
C HIS A 134 -20.48 2.59 -7.43
N TYR A 135 -19.83 3.54 -6.77
CA TYR A 135 -18.57 4.10 -7.26
C TYR A 135 -17.48 3.00 -7.35
N VAL A 136 -17.30 2.20 -6.30
CA VAL A 136 -16.32 1.12 -6.28
C VAL A 136 -16.63 0.03 -7.31
N GLU A 137 -17.93 -0.27 -7.54
CA GLU A 137 -18.37 -1.21 -8.56
C GLU A 137 -18.17 -0.71 -9.99
N THR A 138 -18.38 0.60 -10.22
CA THR A 138 -18.37 1.17 -11.57
C THR A 138 -16.94 1.49 -12.03
N TYR A 139 -16.12 2.05 -11.15
CA TYR A 139 -14.80 2.55 -11.49
C TYR A 139 -13.67 1.62 -11.04
N GLY A 140 -13.88 0.80 -9.98
CA GLY A 140 -12.92 -0.19 -9.52
C GLY A 140 -13.19 -1.62 -10.01
N PRO A 141 -14.26 -1.91 -10.72
CA PRO A 141 -15.09 -3.09 -10.99
C PRO A 141 -15.10 -4.16 -9.86
N TYR A 142 -15.25 -3.73 -8.59
CA TYR A 142 -15.31 -4.64 -7.45
C TYR A 142 -16.71 -4.67 -6.85
N PRO A 143 -17.49 -5.75 -7.03
CA PRO A 143 -18.84 -5.86 -6.50
C PRO A 143 -18.85 -5.98 -4.98
N ALA A 144 -19.93 -5.49 -4.38
CA ALA A 144 -20.24 -5.68 -2.98
C ALA A 144 -20.96 -7.02 -2.75
N TRP A 145 -20.80 -7.60 -1.56
CA TRP A 145 -21.32 -8.94 -1.23
C TRP A 145 -21.98 -8.98 0.15
N LYS A 146 -23.19 -9.52 0.19
CA LYS A 146 -23.79 -10.13 1.38
C LYS A 146 -23.18 -11.52 1.60
N HIS A 147 -23.70 -12.25 2.57
CA HIS A 147 -23.30 -13.62 2.88
C HIS A 147 -21.79 -13.79 3.06
N THR A 148 -21.20 -12.82 3.76
CA THR A 148 -19.78 -12.83 4.12
C THR A 148 -19.65 -12.53 5.60
N ALA A 149 -19.12 -13.49 6.36
CA ALA A 149 -18.70 -13.26 7.72
C ALA A 149 -17.36 -12.54 7.73
N ALA A 150 -17.25 -11.50 8.53
CA ALA A 150 -16.00 -10.75 8.72
C ALA A 150 -15.52 -10.89 10.16
N HIS A 151 -14.21 -10.92 10.38
CA HIS A 151 -13.61 -10.91 11.71
C HIS A 151 -12.38 -9.99 11.73
N TYR A 152 -12.46 -8.93 12.52
CA TYR A 152 -11.39 -7.96 12.69
C TYR A 152 -10.37 -8.45 13.74
N PHE A 153 -9.09 -8.28 13.46
CA PHE A 153 -7.99 -8.54 14.38
C PHE A 153 -7.28 -7.23 14.73
N PRO A 154 -7.18 -6.87 16.01
CA PRO A 154 -6.56 -5.61 16.45
C PRO A 154 -5.03 -5.67 16.45
N CYS A 155 -4.42 -6.83 16.18
CA CYS A 155 -2.98 -7.03 16.11
C CYS A 155 -2.62 -8.31 15.35
N GLY A 156 -1.34 -8.40 14.93
CA GLY A 156 -0.85 -9.58 14.20
C GLY A 156 -0.79 -10.85 15.05
N GLU A 157 -0.54 -10.73 16.36
CA GLU A 157 -0.52 -11.86 17.29
C GLU A 157 -1.89 -12.54 17.39
N ALA A 158 -2.97 -11.77 17.27
CA ALA A 158 -4.33 -12.32 17.28
C ALA A 158 -4.68 -12.98 15.93
N MET A 159 -4.17 -12.40 14.82
CA MET A 159 -4.41 -12.93 13.48
C MET A 159 -3.63 -14.23 13.21
N TYR A 160 -2.36 -14.28 13.60
CA TYR A 160 -1.42 -15.32 13.17
C TYR A 160 -1.85 -16.76 13.53
N PRO A 161 -2.26 -17.07 14.78
CA PRO A 161 -2.73 -18.40 15.11
C PRO A 161 -3.94 -18.84 14.26
N ARG A 162 -4.88 -17.91 14.03
CA ARG A 162 -6.06 -18.19 13.22
C ARG A 162 -5.71 -18.42 11.76
N LEU A 163 -4.75 -17.67 11.23
CA LEU A 163 -4.23 -17.89 9.87
C LEU A 163 -3.62 -19.29 9.75
N LEU A 164 -2.81 -19.73 10.71
CA LEU A 164 -2.23 -21.08 10.70
C LEU A 164 -3.33 -22.17 10.72
N GLU A 165 -4.36 -22.00 11.54
CA GLU A 165 -5.49 -22.94 11.57
C GLU A 165 -6.22 -23.03 10.22
N ASP A 166 -6.47 -21.88 9.57
CA ASP A 166 -7.17 -21.88 8.28
C ASP A 166 -6.29 -22.46 7.16
N LEU A 167 -4.97 -22.18 7.18
CA LEU A 167 -4.01 -22.79 6.24
C LEU A 167 -3.95 -24.33 6.39
N GLU A 168 -4.00 -24.85 7.63
CA GLU A 168 -4.06 -26.29 7.89
C GLU A 168 -5.31 -26.96 7.33
N ARG A 169 -6.42 -26.25 7.23
CA ARG A 169 -7.70 -26.76 6.71
C ARG A 169 -7.81 -26.73 5.20
N ALA A 170 -6.85 -26.13 4.51
CA ALA A 170 -6.87 -26.01 3.05
C ALA A 170 -6.92 -27.38 2.37
N GLU A 171 -7.79 -27.54 1.39
CA GLU A 171 -8.02 -28.79 0.65
C GLU A 171 -7.72 -28.65 -0.85
N LYS A 172 -7.91 -27.45 -1.45
CA LYS A 172 -7.83 -27.23 -2.89
C LYS A 172 -6.67 -26.33 -3.27
N PHE A 173 -6.62 -25.12 -2.70
CA PHE A 173 -5.61 -24.15 -3.02
C PHE A 173 -5.34 -23.15 -1.90
N ILE A 174 -4.11 -22.62 -1.87
CA ILE A 174 -3.66 -21.53 -1.01
C ILE A 174 -2.95 -20.50 -1.88
N PHE A 175 -3.45 -19.27 -1.89
CA PHE A 175 -2.85 -18.14 -2.59
C PHE A 175 -2.37 -17.10 -1.59
N LEU A 176 -1.12 -16.65 -1.73
CA LEU A 176 -0.51 -15.63 -0.87
C LEU A 176 0.10 -14.54 -1.74
N GLU A 177 -0.16 -13.28 -1.39
CA GLU A 177 0.40 -12.11 -2.04
C GLU A 177 0.83 -11.10 -0.97
N PHE A 178 2.16 -10.81 -0.88
CA PHE A 178 2.70 -9.99 0.20
C PHE A 178 3.82 -9.06 -0.26
N PHE A 179 3.86 -7.86 0.33
CA PHE A 179 4.96 -6.93 0.10
C PHE A 179 6.26 -7.40 0.77
N ILE A 180 6.20 -7.80 2.05
CA ILE A 180 7.35 -8.31 2.80
C ILE A 180 7.12 -9.77 3.16
N VAL A 181 8.10 -10.61 2.77
CA VAL A 181 8.31 -11.94 3.31
C VAL A 181 9.74 -11.97 3.86
N LYS A 182 9.89 -12.35 5.13
CA LYS A 182 11.18 -12.38 5.82
C LYS A 182 11.31 -13.70 6.59
N SER A 183 12.43 -14.39 6.44
CA SER A 183 12.73 -15.59 7.23
C SER A 183 12.70 -15.26 8.72
N GLY A 184 12.03 -16.08 9.52
CA GLY A 184 11.83 -15.93 10.94
C GLY A 184 10.67 -16.79 11.44
N THR A 185 10.33 -16.68 12.70
CA THR A 185 9.33 -17.50 13.38
C THR A 185 7.96 -17.51 12.66
N MET A 186 7.49 -16.31 12.23
CA MET A 186 6.21 -16.18 11.54
C MET A 186 6.22 -16.90 10.19
N TRP A 187 7.24 -16.61 9.36
CA TRP A 187 7.33 -17.23 8.03
C TRP A 187 7.61 -18.73 8.12
N ASP A 188 8.51 -19.16 9.00
CA ASP A 188 8.90 -20.58 9.12
C ASP A 188 7.70 -21.44 9.52
N GLY A 189 6.81 -20.94 10.38
CA GLY A 189 5.53 -21.59 10.72
C GLY A 189 4.60 -21.74 9.54
N ILE A 190 4.43 -20.66 8.75
CA ILE A 190 3.62 -20.67 7.52
C ILE A 190 4.27 -21.59 6.47
N GLU A 191 5.57 -21.45 6.20
CA GLU A 191 6.30 -22.23 5.19
C GLU A 191 6.19 -23.74 5.45
N ALA A 192 6.24 -24.15 6.73
CA ALA A 192 6.10 -25.56 7.10
C ALA A 192 4.72 -26.12 6.69
N ILE A 193 3.64 -25.36 6.92
CA ILE A 193 2.30 -25.75 6.50
C ILE A 193 2.17 -25.78 4.98
N LEU A 194 2.63 -24.72 4.29
CA LEU A 194 2.58 -24.63 2.83
C LEU A 194 3.28 -25.82 2.15
N LYS A 195 4.46 -26.21 2.64
CA LYS A 195 5.19 -27.37 2.12
C LYS A 195 4.44 -28.67 2.29
N ARG A 196 3.82 -28.88 3.46
CA ARG A 196 3.01 -30.06 3.72
C ARG A 196 1.80 -30.09 2.81
N LYS A 197 1.05 -28.99 2.71
CA LYS A 197 -0.13 -28.87 1.85
C LYS A 197 0.21 -29.06 0.36
N ALA A 198 1.31 -28.51 -0.10
CA ALA A 198 1.79 -28.74 -1.46
C ALA A 198 2.13 -30.21 -1.71
N ALA A 199 2.74 -30.91 -0.73
CA ALA A 199 3.02 -32.34 -0.82
C ALA A 199 1.71 -33.21 -0.80
N GLU A 200 0.63 -32.72 -0.18
CA GLU A 200 -0.69 -33.31 -0.19
C GLU A 200 -1.45 -33.04 -1.52
N GLY A 201 -0.89 -32.24 -2.44
CA GLY A 201 -1.49 -31.92 -3.74
C GLY A 201 -2.31 -30.64 -3.76
N VAL A 202 -2.33 -29.85 -2.70
CA VAL A 202 -2.95 -28.51 -2.66
C VAL A 202 -2.17 -27.56 -3.58
N ASP A 203 -2.87 -26.76 -4.39
CA ASP A 203 -2.27 -25.75 -5.26
C ASP A 203 -1.79 -24.54 -4.46
N VAL A 204 -0.50 -24.46 -4.15
CA VAL A 204 0.08 -23.38 -3.37
C VAL A 204 0.79 -22.39 -4.29
N ARG A 205 0.36 -21.11 -4.24
CA ARG A 205 0.93 -20.01 -5.03
C ARG A 205 1.33 -18.85 -4.15
N LEU A 206 2.54 -18.33 -4.35
CA LEU A 206 3.07 -17.18 -3.63
C LEU A 206 3.52 -16.09 -4.60
N ILE A 207 3.00 -14.88 -4.42
CA ILE A 207 3.53 -13.65 -5.01
C ILE A 207 4.16 -12.84 -3.87
N TYR A 208 5.38 -12.36 -4.07
CA TYR A 208 6.00 -11.44 -3.12
C TYR A 208 6.69 -10.29 -3.86
N ASP A 209 6.68 -9.09 -3.27
CA ASP A 209 7.41 -7.96 -3.85
C ASP A 209 8.92 -8.14 -3.64
N ASP A 210 9.69 -8.11 -4.75
CA ASP A 210 11.14 -8.37 -4.69
C ASP A 210 11.91 -7.27 -3.94
N PHE A 211 11.42 -6.01 -3.97
CA PHE A 211 12.03 -4.91 -3.23
C PHE A 211 11.70 -4.98 -1.73
N GLY A 212 10.45 -5.21 -1.40
CA GLY A 212 9.99 -5.35 -0.01
C GLY A 212 10.68 -6.50 0.72
N SER A 213 10.96 -7.59 0.01
CA SER A 213 11.56 -8.81 0.56
C SER A 213 13.08 -8.93 0.34
N LEU A 214 13.72 -7.92 -0.29
CA LEU A 214 15.12 -7.97 -0.76
C LEU A 214 16.13 -8.33 0.35
N LEU A 215 15.93 -7.82 1.55
CA LEU A 215 16.80 -8.05 2.71
C LEU A 215 16.32 -9.20 3.61
N GLY A 216 15.10 -9.69 3.38
CA GLY A 216 14.44 -10.69 4.22
C GLY A 216 14.60 -12.12 3.72
N LEU A 217 14.85 -12.32 2.42
CA LEU A 217 14.87 -13.61 1.78
C LEU A 217 16.27 -13.97 1.23
N PRO A 218 16.63 -15.25 1.21
CA PRO A 218 17.86 -15.73 0.54
C PRO A 218 17.70 -15.66 -0.98
N SER A 219 18.80 -15.53 -1.71
CA SER A 219 18.81 -15.39 -3.18
C SER A 219 18.27 -16.60 -3.94
N ASP A 220 18.23 -17.78 -3.32
CA ASP A 220 17.69 -19.02 -3.86
C ASP A 220 16.25 -19.31 -3.44
N PHE A 221 15.57 -18.33 -2.83
CA PHE A 221 14.22 -18.50 -2.25
C PHE A 221 13.22 -19.07 -3.26
N VAL A 222 13.11 -18.50 -4.46
CA VAL A 222 12.19 -19.00 -5.52
C VAL A 222 12.50 -20.46 -5.84
N ILE A 223 13.80 -20.82 -5.99
CA ILE A 223 14.20 -22.19 -6.31
C ILE A 223 13.81 -23.15 -5.19
N ARG A 224 13.94 -22.72 -3.93
CA ARG A 224 13.54 -23.52 -2.76
C ARG A 224 12.03 -23.75 -2.72
N MET A 225 11.22 -22.71 -2.99
CA MET A 225 9.76 -22.82 -3.04
C MET A 225 9.32 -23.78 -4.16
N GLU A 226 9.81 -23.58 -5.37
CA GLU A 226 9.47 -24.42 -6.53
C GLU A 226 9.87 -25.90 -6.32
N ARG A 227 11.01 -26.17 -5.65
CA ARG A 227 11.41 -27.54 -5.27
C ARG A 227 10.47 -28.18 -4.25
N SER A 228 9.75 -27.38 -3.49
CA SER A 228 8.73 -27.82 -2.54
C SER A 228 7.32 -27.81 -3.13
N HIS A 229 7.20 -27.75 -4.45
CA HIS A 229 5.94 -27.66 -5.20
C HIS A 229 5.09 -26.40 -4.86
N ILE A 230 5.70 -25.36 -4.28
CA ILE A 230 5.10 -24.06 -4.06
C ILE A 230 5.47 -23.17 -5.24
N ARG A 231 4.49 -22.82 -6.07
CA ARG A 231 4.71 -21.93 -7.23
C ARG A 231 4.95 -20.50 -6.74
N CYS A 232 6.03 -19.87 -7.19
CA CYS A 232 6.48 -18.62 -6.62
C CYS A 232 6.83 -17.58 -7.69
N ILE A 233 6.35 -16.33 -7.50
CA ILE A 233 6.62 -15.19 -8.40
C ILE A 233 7.20 -14.03 -7.58
N PRO A 234 8.43 -13.55 -7.87
CA PRO A 234 8.90 -12.26 -7.40
C PRO A 234 8.25 -11.16 -8.24
N PHE A 235 7.41 -10.33 -7.63
CA PHE A 235 6.80 -9.20 -8.30
C PHE A 235 7.84 -8.10 -8.55
N ASN A 236 7.88 -7.59 -9.78
CA ASN A 236 8.72 -6.49 -10.24
C ASN A 236 10.18 -6.58 -9.74
N PRO A 237 10.95 -7.59 -10.22
CA PRO A 237 12.30 -7.88 -9.74
C PRO A 237 13.22 -6.66 -9.78
N VAL A 238 13.99 -6.46 -8.71
CA VAL A 238 14.94 -5.37 -8.59
C VAL A 238 16.13 -5.62 -9.52
N VAL A 239 16.31 -4.73 -10.49
CA VAL A 239 17.48 -4.70 -11.37
C VAL A 239 18.40 -3.54 -10.96
N PRO A 240 19.75 -3.69 -11.04
CA PRO A 240 20.70 -2.65 -10.63
C PRO A 240 20.82 -1.53 -11.67
N LEU A 241 19.68 -0.97 -12.09
CA LEU A 241 19.55 0.16 -13.00
C LEU A 241 18.47 1.09 -12.47
N VAL A 242 18.64 2.41 -12.62
CA VAL A 242 17.58 3.37 -12.30
C VAL A 242 16.46 3.17 -13.30
N SER A 243 15.36 2.64 -12.83
CA SER A 243 14.15 2.40 -13.62
C SER A 243 12.93 2.83 -12.81
N LEU A 244 12.02 3.53 -13.45
CA LEU A 244 10.77 3.98 -12.81
C LEU A 244 9.78 2.85 -12.57
N VAL A 245 9.85 1.78 -13.34
CA VAL A 245 9.09 0.56 -13.06
C VAL A 245 9.38 0.05 -11.65
N MET A 246 10.56 0.37 -11.10
CA MET A 246 10.92 0.06 -9.72
C MET A 246 10.07 0.80 -8.67
N ASN A 247 9.37 1.88 -9.01
CA ASN A 247 8.51 2.60 -8.07
C ASN A 247 7.14 1.93 -7.90
N HIS A 248 6.68 1.17 -8.90
CA HIS A 248 5.40 0.45 -8.80
C HIS A 248 5.62 -0.85 -8.06
N ARG A 249 5.19 -0.89 -6.79
CA ARG A 249 5.37 -2.04 -5.89
C ARG A 249 4.04 -2.67 -5.56
N ASP A 250 4.07 -3.97 -5.34
CA ASP A 250 2.92 -4.69 -4.83
C ASP A 250 2.91 -4.60 -3.30
N HIS A 251 2.11 -3.68 -2.79
CA HIS A 251 1.99 -3.47 -1.35
C HIS A 251 0.76 -4.19 -0.74
N ARG A 252 0.06 -4.99 -1.53
CA ARG A 252 -1.07 -5.81 -1.06
C ARG A 252 -0.61 -6.87 -0.07
N LYS A 253 -1.52 -7.29 0.80
CA LYS A 253 -1.38 -8.42 1.69
C LYS A 253 -2.67 -9.21 1.57
N ILE A 254 -2.63 -10.29 0.83
CA ILE A 254 -3.79 -11.13 0.52
C ILE A 254 -3.44 -12.58 0.80
N VAL A 255 -4.31 -13.26 1.54
CA VAL A 255 -4.35 -14.72 1.59
C VAL A 255 -5.71 -15.16 1.12
N VAL A 256 -5.77 -16.16 0.24
CA VAL A 256 -7.01 -16.82 -0.15
C VAL A 256 -6.84 -18.32 0.05
N ILE A 257 -7.80 -18.95 0.71
CA ILE A 257 -7.81 -20.37 1.02
C ILE A 257 -9.10 -20.97 0.46
N ASP A 258 -8.98 -21.88 -0.50
CA ASP A 258 -10.06 -22.63 -1.16
C ASP A 258 -11.20 -21.77 -1.74
N GLY A 259 -10.95 -20.45 -1.95
CA GLY A 259 -11.95 -19.47 -2.35
C GLY A 259 -12.99 -19.14 -1.28
N ASN A 260 -12.91 -19.75 -0.11
CA ASN A 260 -13.89 -19.63 0.96
C ASN A 260 -13.45 -18.68 2.08
N VAL A 261 -12.14 -18.56 2.32
CA VAL A 261 -11.55 -17.70 3.35
C VAL A 261 -10.53 -16.78 2.73
N ALA A 262 -10.53 -15.50 3.12
CA ALA A 262 -9.49 -14.55 2.77
C ALA A 262 -9.04 -13.71 3.96
N TYR A 263 -7.79 -13.22 3.89
CA TYR A 263 -7.22 -12.27 4.84
C TYR A 263 -6.66 -11.08 4.09
N THR A 264 -6.81 -9.89 4.68
CA THR A 264 -6.10 -8.67 4.27
C THR A 264 -5.86 -7.77 5.49
N GLY A 265 -5.04 -6.71 5.30
CA GLY A 265 -4.72 -5.75 6.35
C GLY A 265 -3.34 -5.14 6.18
N GLY A 266 -2.77 -4.64 7.29
CA GLY A 266 -1.42 -4.07 7.31
C GLY A 266 -0.29 -5.09 7.52
N VAL A 267 -0.63 -6.28 8.03
CA VAL A 267 0.32 -7.33 8.48
C VAL A 267 1.06 -7.97 7.31
N ASN A 268 2.40 -7.88 7.30
CA ASN A 268 3.26 -8.66 6.39
C ASN A 268 3.75 -9.96 7.07
N LEU A 269 4.52 -10.77 6.35
CA LEU A 269 5.05 -12.04 6.86
C LEU A 269 6.46 -11.85 7.42
N ALA A 270 6.57 -11.23 8.60
CA ALA A 270 7.82 -11.02 9.32
C ALA A 270 7.57 -10.92 10.83
N ASP A 271 8.59 -11.23 11.63
CA ASP A 271 8.50 -11.40 13.07
C ASP A 271 8.09 -10.12 13.83
N GLU A 272 8.43 -8.95 13.30
CA GLU A 272 7.99 -7.67 13.88
C GLU A 272 6.47 -7.50 13.88
N TYR A 273 5.74 -8.07 12.90
CA TYR A 273 4.28 -7.95 12.81
C TYR A 273 3.50 -8.79 13.84
N ILE A 274 4.16 -9.80 14.40
CA ILE A 274 3.61 -10.62 15.50
C ILE A 274 4.34 -10.37 16.83
N ASN A 275 5.11 -9.27 16.91
CA ASN A 275 5.91 -8.88 18.06
C ASN A 275 6.87 -9.95 18.59
N ALA A 276 7.25 -10.93 17.77
CA ALA A 276 8.32 -11.89 18.07
C ALA A 276 9.71 -11.22 17.97
N GLU A 277 9.84 -10.12 17.24
CA GLU A 277 10.99 -9.24 17.18
C GLU A 277 10.56 -7.80 17.53
N GLN A 278 11.15 -7.21 18.58
CA GLN A 278 10.89 -5.81 18.95
C GLN A 278 11.88 -4.88 18.25
N ARG A 279 11.46 -4.25 17.18
CA ARG A 279 12.31 -3.34 16.39
C ARG A 279 12.09 -1.86 16.68
N PHE A 280 10.84 -1.45 16.87
CA PHE A 280 10.41 -0.06 17.13
C PHE A 280 9.38 0.00 18.27
N GLY A 281 9.65 -0.70 19.37
CA GLY A 281 8.69 -0.94 20.42
C GLY A 281 7.63 -1.94 19.98
N TYR A 282 6.44 -1.88 20.59
CA TYR A 282 5.32 -2.72 20.21
C TYR A 282 4.80 -2.36 18.81
N TRP A 283 4.69 -3.35 17.93
CA TRP A 283 4.18 -3.18 16.57
C TRP A 283 2.68 -3.42 16.55
N LYS A 284 1.91 -2.32 16.47
CA LYS A 284 0.45 -2.40 16.36
C LYS A 284 0.05 -2.37 14.90
N ASP A 285 -0.55 -3.47 14.46
CA ASP A 285 -1.14 -3.58 13.13
C ASP A 285 -2.60 -4.03 13.23
N ALA A 286 -3.28 -4.19 12.09
CA ALA A 286 -4.63 -4.69 12.01
C ALA A 286 -4.80 -5.60 10.78
N ALA A 287 -5.72 -6.53 10.88
CA ALA A 287 -6.11 -7.40 9.79
C ALA A 287 -7.61 -7.72 9.86
N ILE A 288 -8.15 -8.20 8.74
CA ILE A 288 -9.52 -8.72 8.66
C ILE A 288 -9.51 -10.07 7.96
N ARG A 289 -10.25 -11.01 8.50
CA ARG A 289 -10.59 -12.30 7.90
C ARG A 289 -11.99 -12.21 7.33
N LEU A 290 -12.16 -12.67 6.12
CA LEU A 290 -13.44 -12.79 5.43
C LEU A 290 -13.71 -14.26 5.16
N GLU A 291 -14.97 -14.66 5.28
CA GLU A 291 -15.43 -16.01 4.93
C GLU A 291 -16.74 -15.92 4.15
N GLY A 292 -16.79 -16.49 2.94
CA GLY A 292 -17.97 -16.50 2.10
C GLY A 292 -17.83 -15.70 0.80
N ALA A 293 -18.94 -15.10 0.34
CA ALA A 293 -19.07 -14.58 -1.03
C ALA A 293 -18.03 -13.50 -1.41
N ALA A 294 -17.70 -12.59 -0.51
CA ALA A 294 -16.76 -11.49 -0.80
C ALA A 294 -15.30 -11.95 -1.03
N VAL A 295 -14.95 -13.18 -0.63
CA VAL A 295 -13.64 -13.78 -0.89
C VAL A 295 -13.35 -13.82 -2.40
N TRP A 296 -14.40 -13.87 -3.21
CA TRP A 296 -14.30 -13.88 -4.67
C TRP A 296 -13.51 -12.70 -5.24
N ASN A 297 -13.74 -11.50 -4.73
CA ASN A 297 -12.98 -10.34 -5.21
C ASN A 297 -11.47 -10.53 -5.01
N PHE A 298 -11.01 -10.97 -3.82
CA PHE A 298 -9.59 -11.22 -3.56
C PHE A 298 -9.05 -12.39 -4.39
N THR A 299 -9.87 -13.41 -4.65
CA THR A 299 -9.50 -14.52 -5.54
C THR A 299 -9.20 -14.02 -6.96
N VAL A 300 -10.10 -13.20 -7.52
CA VAL A 300 -9.92 -12.63 -8.87
C VAL A 300 -8.74 -11.64 -8.90
N ILE A 301 -8.58 -10.79 -7.87
CA ILE A 301 -7.45 -9.86 -7.75
C ILE A 301 -6.12 -10.63 -7.79
N PHE A 302 -5.98 -11.70 -6.98
CA PHE A 302 -4.79 -12.53 -6.99
C PHE A 302 -4.54 -13.20 -8.35
N LEU A 303 -5.57 -13.83 -8.94
CA LEU A 303 -5.46 -14.54 -10.21
C LEU A 303 -5.12 -13.58 -11.37
N ASN A 304 -5.66 -12.37 -11.38
CA ASN A 304 -5.29 -11.35 -12.36
C ASN A 304 -3.80 -10.97 -12.24
N CYS A 305 -3.29 -10.76 -11.03
CA CYS A 305 -1.88 -10.52 -10.81
C CYS A 305 -1.04 -11.73 -11.23
N TRP A 306 -1.42 -12.94 -10.83
CA TRP A 306 -0.73 -14.18 -11.20
C TRP A 306 -0.62 -14.34 -12.71
N ASN A 307 -1.73 -14.25 -13.42
CA ASN A 307 -1.80 -14.45 -14.87
C ASN A 307 -1.06 -13.36 -15.66
N ALA A 308 -0.89 -12.16 -15.12
CA ALA A 308 -0.10 -11.12 -15.77
C ALA A 308 1.40 -11.47 -15.85
N PHE A 309 1.90 -12.32 -14.95
CA PHE A 309 3.30 -12.76 -14.90
C PHE A 309 3.50 -14.21 -15.35
N ARG A 310 2.56 -15.08 -15.00
CA ARG A 310 2.60 -16.53 -15.30
C ARG A 310 1.23 -16.99 -15.82
N PRO A 311 0.88 -16.69 -17.10
CA PRO A 311 -0.41 -17.04 -17.66
C PRO A 311 -0.68 -18.53 -17.54
N GLN A 312 -1.75 -18.89 -16.86
CA GLN A 312 -2.09 -20.28 -16.59
C GLN A 312 -3.59 -20.54 -16.67
N GLU A 313 -4.38 -19.65 -16.06
CA GLU A 313 -5.82 -19.82 -15.94
C GLU A 313 -6.56 -19.04 -17.03
N THR A 314 -7.50 -19.67 -17.69
CA THR A 314 -8.44 -19.03 -18.64
C THR A 314 -9.86 -19.00 -18.11
N ASP A 315 -10.15 -19.75 -17.05
CA ASP A 315 -11.43 -19.84 -16.35
C ASP A 315 -11.18 -19.75 -14.84
N TYR A 316 -11.82 -18.80 -14.17
CA TYR A 316 -11.70 -18.62 -12.71
C TYR A 316 -12.81 -19.33 -11.94
N ALA A 317 -13.85 -19.84 -12.58
CA ALA A 317 -14.97 -20.50 -11.92
C ALA A 317 -14.58 -21.65 -10.95
N PRO A 318 -13.51 -22.45 -11.22
CA PRO A 318 -13.06 -23.48 -10.28
C PRO A 318 -12.57 -22.93 -8.91
N PHE A 319 -12.22 -21.64 -8.86
CA PHE A 319 -11.71 -20.97 -7.65
C PHE A 319 -12.81 -20.21 -6.90
N ALA A 320 -14.04 -20.23 -7.39
CA ALA A 320 -15.17 -19.53 -6.77
C ALA A 320 -15.50 -20.11 -5.38
N PRO A 321 -16.06 -19.28 -4.47
CA PRO A 321 -16.52 -19.72 -3.17
C PRO A 321 -17.51 -20.89 -3.30
N THR A 322 -17.28 -21.93 -2.52
CA THR A 322 -18.15 -23.14 -2.47
C THR A 322 -18.90 -23.25 -1.15
N HIS A 323 -18.57 -22.40 -0.18
CA HIS A 323 -19.19 -22.38 1.14
C HIS A 323 -19.62 -20.94 1.48
N LEU A 324 -20.82 -20.82 2.06
CA LEU A 324 -21.32 -19.58 2.64
C LEU A 324 -21.43 -19.76 4.16
N PRO A 325 -21.08 -18.74 4.95
CA PRO A 325 -21.15 -18.84 6.42
C PRO A 325 -22.59 -18.99 6.88
N GLU A 326 -22.80 -19.69 8.01
CA GLU A 326 -24.12 -19.86 8.64
C GLU A 326 -24.73 -18.52 9.10
N SER A 327 -23.87 -17.58 9.49
CA SER A 327 -24.28 -16.24 9.90
C SER A 327 -23.35 -15.18 9.28
N SER A 328 -23.94 -14.09 8.83
CA SER A 328 -23.24 -12.92 8.32
C SER A 328 -24.08 -11.68 8.54
N ASP A 329 -23.44 -10.54 8.67
CA ASP A 329 -24.10 -9.25 8.83
C ASP A 329 -23.49 -8.19 7.91
N GLY A 330 -24.28 -7.21 7.55
CA GLY A 330 -23.86 -6.10 6.68
C GLY A 330 -23.47 -6.56 5.27
N VAL A 331 -22.65 -5.73 4.64
CA VAL A 331 -22.13 -5.94 3.28
C VAL A 331 -20.61 -5.73 3.30
N VAL A 332 -19.89 -6.53 2.52
CA VAL A 332 -18.43 -6.46 2.42
C VAL A 332 -18.03 -6.27 0.96
N GLN A 333 -17.13 -5.33 0.69
CA GLN A 333 -16.67 -4.99 -0.66
C GLN A 333 -15.14 -4.91 -0.70
N PRO A 334 -14.44 -6.04 -0.92
CA PRO A 334 -13.00 -6.02 -1.15
C PRO A 334 -12.67 -5.36 -2.49
N TYR A 335 -11.61 -4.55 -2.50
CA TYR A 335 -11.16 -3.84 -3.70
C TYR A 335 -9.64 -3.74 -3.74
N THR A 336 -9.08 -3.47 -4.90
CA THR A 336 -7.67 -3.10 -5.08
C THR A 336 -7.57 -1.78 -5.80
N ASP A 337 -6.50 -1.05 -5.53
CA ASP A 337 -6.12 0.16 -6.26
C ASP A 337 -4.86 -0.12 -7.07
N SER A 338 -4.74 0.49 -8.24
CA SER A 338 -3.66 0.23 -9.18
C SER A 338 -3.00 1.53 -9.65
N PRO A 339 -1.66 1.63 -9.60
CA PRO A 339 -0.97 2.80 -10.13
C PRO A 339 -0.94 2.82 -11.68
N LEU A 340 -1.52 1.83 -12.34
CA LEU A 340 -1.45 1.65 -13.80
C LEU A 340 -2.69 2.14 -14.54
N ASP A 341 -3.77 2.46 -13.85
CA ASP A 341 -4.95 3.13 -14.38
C ASP A 341 -4.94 4.64 -14.07
N GLU A 342 -6.04 5.31 -14.32
CA GLU A 342 -6.17 6.77 -14.13
C GLU A 342 -7.14 7.09 -12.98
N GLU A 343 -7.75 6.07 -12.36
CA GLU A 343 -8.72 6.24 -11.28
C GLU A 343 -8.04 6.09 -9.91
N PRO A 344 -7.97 7.12 -9.06
CA PRO A 344 -7.45 7.03 -7.71
C PRO A 344 -8.50 6.44 -6.75
N LEU A 345 -8.82 5.17 -6.92
CA LEU A 345 -9.93 4.51 -6.26
C LEU A 345 -9.84 4.61 -4.73
N ALA A 346 -8.67 4.33 -4.17
CA ALA A 346 -8.46 4.35 -2.73
C ALA A 346 -8.58 5.77 -2.15
N GLU A 347 -8.00 6.77 -2.79
CA GLU A 347 -8.13 8.17 -2.35
C GLU A 347 -9.57 8.61 -2.38
N THR A 348 -10.30 8.31 -3.47
CA THR A 348 -11.71 8.66 -3.62
C THR A 348 -12.60 7.97 -2.58
N VAL A 349 -12.35 6.70 -2.23
CA VAL A 349 -13.03 6.01 -1.13
C VAL A 349 -12.82 6.77 0.18
N TYR A 350 -11.59 7.15 0.51
CA TYR A 350 -11.28 7.88 1.74
C TYR A 350 -11.88 9.29 1.77
N LEU A 351 -11.86 10.01 0.65
CA LEU A 351 -12.53 11.31 0.50
C LEU A 351 -14.04 11.19 0.69
N ASN A 352 -14.66 10.15 0.16
CA ASN A 352 -16.09 9.89 0.35
C ASN A 352 -16.43 9.62 1.81
N ILE A 353 -15.66 8.79 2.53
CA ILE A 353 -15.85 8.55 3.97
C ILE A 353 -15.81 9.88 4.76
N LEU A 354 -14.80 10.72 4.50
CA LEU A 354 -14.68 12.02 5.16
C LEU A 354 -15.80 12.99 4.80
N ALA A 355 -16.25 12.99 3.54
CA ALA A 355 -17.31 13.86 3.07
C ALA A 355 -18.68 13.51 3.67
N GLN A 356 -18.93 12.23 3.88
CA GLN A 356 -20.21 11.69 4.34
C GLN A 356 -20.35 11.66 5.86
N ALA A 357 -19.22 11.63 6.60
CA ALA A 357 -19.19 11.53 8.05
C ALA A 357 -20.02 12.62 8.73
N GLN A 358 -20.81 12.23 9.72
CA GLN A 358 -21.72 13.10 10.47
C GLN A 358 -21.32 13.24 11.96
N ARG A 359 -20.82 12.15 12.59
CA ARG A 359 -20.48 12.12 14.01
C ARG A 359 -18.97 12.03 14.24
N TYR A 360 -18.32 11.05 13.62
CA TYR A 360 -16.90 10.83 13.79
C TYR A 360 -16.26 10.11 12.60
N VAL A 361 -14.95 10.32 12.42
CA VAL A 361 -14.05 9.48 11.62
C VAL A 361 -12.78 9.26 12.42
N TYR A 362 -12.45 7.98 12.68
CA TYR A 362 -11.18 7.62 13.31
C TYR A 362 -10.31 6.89 12.31
N ILE A 363 -9.04 7.23 12.27
CA ILE A 363 -8.11 6.77 11.25
C ILE A 363 -6.82 6.28 11.90
N TYR A 364 -6.42 5.06 11.58
CA TYR A 364 -5.07 4.54 11.79
C TYR A 364 -4.27 4.68 10.51
N THR A 365 -3.07 5.26 10.60
CA THR A 365 -2.13 5.30 9.50
C THR A 365 -0.69 5.44 9.99
N PRO A 366 0.29 4.70 9.42
CA PRO A 366 1.69 4.85 9.82
C PRO A 366 2.34 6.14 9.30
N TYR A 367 1.80 6.70 8.22
CA TYR A 367 2.36 7.86 7.55
C TYR A 367 1.25 8.85 7.18
N LEU A 368 1.59 10.14 7.22
CA LEU A 368 0.72 11.23 6.80
C LEU A 368 1.50 12.13 5.83
N ALA A 369 1.32 11.88 4.55
CA ALA A 369 1.93 12.65 3.47
C ALA A 369 0.95 12.69 2.29
N VAL A 370 -0.05 13.57 2.36
CA VAL A 370 -1.23 13.59 1.50
C VAL A 370 -1.31 14.85 0.65
N GLY A 371 -2.12 14.80 -0.41
CA GLY A 371 -2.47 15.94 -1.25
C GLY A 371 -3.35 16.96 -0.52
N GLU A 372 -3.51 18.12 -1.15
CA GLU A 372 -4.36 19.19 -0.59
C GLU A 372 -5.83 18.75 -0.53
N GLU A 373 -6.29 17.90 -1.44
CA GLU A 373 -7.65 17.35 -1.49
C GLU A 373 -7.97 16.58 -0.20
N MET A 374 -7.10 15.67 0.21
CA MET A 374 -7.26 14.89 1.43
C MET A 374 -7.10 15.76 2.67
N LEU A 375 -6.15 16.70 2.65
CA LEU A 375 -5.93 17.65 3.74
C LEU A 375 -7.16 18.53 3.96
N ASP A 376 -7.77 19.02 2.88
CA ASP A 376 -8.98 19.85 2.93
C ASP A 376 -10.21 19.03 3.35
N ALA A 377 -10.33 17.78 2.94
CA ALA A 377 -11.39 16.88 3.39
C ALA A 377 -11.34 16.67 4.91
N LEU A 378 -10.16 16.36 5.48
CA LEU A 378 -9.96 16.22 6.92
C LEU A 378 -10.32 17.51 7.69
N LYS A 379 -9.82 18.67 7.22
CA LYS A 379 -10.10 19.97 7.82
C LYS A 379 -11.59 20.31 7.74
N THR A 380 -12.22 20.03 6.60
CA THR A 380 -13.64 20.33 6.38
C THR A 380 -14.53 19.46 7.25
N ALA A 381 -14.25 18.17 7.37
CA ALA A 381 -14.97 17.27 8.26
C ALA A 381 -14.91 17.77 9.71
N ALA A 382 -13.72 18.09 10.23
CA ALA A 382 -13.56 18.63 11.57
C ALA A 382 -14.30 19.96 11.78
N LYS A 383 -14.22 20.90 10.82
CA LYS A 383 -14.93 22.19 10.89
C LYS A 383 -16.45 22.06 10.82
N ARG A 384 -16.99 21.00 10.23
CA ARG A 384 -18.41 20.66 10.25
C ARG A 384 -18.89 20.11 11.60
N GLY A 385 -17.96 19.89 12.56
CA GLY A 385 -18.25 19.33 13.88
C GLY A 385 -18.07 17.81 13.98
N VAL A 386 -17.52 17.16 12.97
CA VAL A 386 -17.19 15.74 13.00
C VAL A 386 -15.96 15.54 13.91
N ASP A 387 -16.00 14.57 14.83
CA ASP A 387 -14.85 14.16 15.65
C ASP A 387 -13.84 13.39 14.78
N VAL A 388 -12.89 14.10 14.20
CA VAL A 388 -11.85 13.51 13.34
C VAL A 388 -10.61 13.22 14.18
N ARG A 389 -10.24 11.93 14.28
CA ARG A 389 -9.05 11.48 15.03
C ARG A 389 -8.09 10.73 14.13
N LEU A 390 -6.83 11.19 14.13
CA LEU A 390 -5.72 10.50 13.46
C LEU A 390 -4.82 9.86 14.52
N VAL A 391 -4.54 8.59 14.39
CA VAL A 391 -3.58 7.88 15.25
C VAL A 391 -2.39 7.46 14.41
N LEU A 392 -1.21 7.95 14.76
CA LEU A 392 0.07 7.75 14.07
C LEU A 392 1.10 7.09 15.03
N PRO A 393 2.23 6.59 14.51
CA PRO A 393 3.28 6.05 15.37
C PRO A 393 3.89 7.10 16.30
N GLY A 394 4.18 6.70 17.56
CA GLY A 394 4.99 7.51 18.48
C GLY A 394 6.49 7.24 18.33
N ILE A 395 6.86 6.00 17.93
CA ILE A 395 8.24 5.61 17.62
C ILE A 395 8.33 5.34 16.12
N PRO A 396 9.03 6.18 15.34
CA PRO A 396 9.07 6.04 13.88
C PRO A 396 10.05 4.98 13.39
N ASP A 397 9.71 4.31 12.29
CA ASP A 397 10.63 3.46 11.51
C ASP A 397 11.60 4.30 10.65
N LYS A 398 11.13 5.45 10.13
CA LYS A 398 11.86 6.38 9.26
C LYS A 398 11.75 7.83 9.78
N LYS A 399 12.82 8.35 10.34
CA LYS A 399 12.83 9.69 10.97
C LYS A 399 12.43 10.82 10.01
N LEU A 400 12.84 10.77 8.74
CA LEU A 400 12.48 11.81 7.76
C LEU A 400 11.01 11.79 7.39
N VAL A 401 10.42 10.59 7.19
CA VAL A 401 9.00 10.43 6.89
C VAL A 401 8.15 10.86 8.11
N PHE A 402 8.57 10.52 9.31
CA PHE A 402 7.92 10.99 10.53
C PHE A 402 7.93 12.52 10.65
N ARG A 403 9.09 13.16 10.36
CA ARG A 403 9.17 14.62 10.32
C ARG A 403 8.25 15.21 9.25
N LEU A 404 8.19 14.61 8.07
CA LEU A 404 7.25 15.00 7.02
C LEU A 404 5.81 14.91 7.52
N SER A 405 5.40 13.77 8.12
CA SER A 405 4.06 13.60 8.69
C SER A 405 3.73 14.71 9.72
N ARG A 406 4.64 15.01 10.62
CA ARG A 406 4.45 16.08 11.62
C ARG A 406 4.34 17.47 11.00
N SER A 407 4.89 17.71 9.82
CA SER A 407 4.73 18.99 9.12
C SER A 407 3.27 19.28 8.75
N TYR A 408 2.43 18.25 8.59
CA TYR A 408 1.00 18.37 8.31
C TYR A 408 0.13 18.62 9.56
N TYR A 409 0.67 18.47 10.77
CA TYR A 409 -0.14 18.54 12.00
C TYR A 409 -0.72 19.93 12.25
N VAL A 410 0.06 20.99 12.06
CA VAL A 410 -0.36 22.36 12.39
C VAL A 410 -1.66 22.78 11.70
N PRO A 411 -1.82 22.66 10.36
CA PRO A 411 -3.06 23.01 9.69
C PRO A 411 -4.26 22.13 10.11
N LEU A 412 -4.03 20.85 10.41
CA LEU A 412 -5.06 19.93 10.87
C LEU A 412 -5.53 20.25 12.29
N LEU A 413 -4.60 20.45 13.24
CA LEU A 413 -4.92 20.82 14.63
C LEU A 413 -5.68 22.15 14.69
N ARG A 414 -5.28 23.14 13.88
CA ARG A 414 -6.01 24.43 13.79
C ARG A 414 -7.44 24.29 13.26
N ALA A 415 -7.69 23.27 12.47
CA ALA A 415 -9.04 22.98 11.94
C ALA A 415 -9.91 22.17 12.91
N GLY A 416 -9.34 21.66 14.03
CA GLY A 416 -10.04 20.88 15.02
C GLY A 416 -9.83 19.35 14.88
N VAL A 417 -8.99 18.89 13.95
CA VAL A 417 -8.60 17.49 13.88
C VAL A 417 -7.75 17.13 15.09
N ARG A 418 -8.06 16.03 15.77
CA ARG A 418 -7.29 15.52 16.91
C ARG A 418 -6.26 14.51 16.43
N ILE A 419 -5.01 14.68 16.86
CA ILE A 419 -3.88 13.86 16.44
C ILE A 419 -3.28 13.17 17.66
N TYR A 420 -3.06 11.88 17.53
CA TYR A 420 -2.55 11.01 18.59
C TYR A 420 -1.31 10.26 18.10
N GLU A 421 -0.23 10.29 18.90
CA GLU A 421 0.99 9.52 18.66
C GLU A 421 1.01 8.30 19.60
N TYR A 422 0.97 7.08 19.04
CA TYR A 422 0.97 5.82 19.77
C TYR A 422 2.31 5.59 20.47
N THR A 423 2.36 5.75 21.80
CA THR A 423 3.60 5.79 22.57
C THR A 423 4.28 4.44 22.80
N PRO A 424 3.57 3.29 22.85
CA PRO A 424 4.23 1.99 23.05
C PRO A 424 5.13 1.56 21.90
N GLY A 425 4.95 2.12 20.69
CA GLY A 425 5.76 1.70 19.57
C GLY A 425 5.33 2.24 18.21
N PHE A 426 5.45 1.38 17.19
CA PHE A 426 5.11 1.70 15.82
C PHE A 426 3.71 1.23 15.46
N LEU A 427 2.81 2.16 15.21
CA LEU A 427 1.47 1.87 14.70
C LEU A 427 1.54 1.74 13.17
N HIS A 428 1.26 0.56 12.66
CA HIS A 428 1.32 0.26 11.22
C HIS A 428 -0.06 -0.09 10.61
N ALA A 429 -1.13 -0.14 11.39
CA ALA A 429 -2.48 -0.37 10.89
C ALA A 429 -2.93 0.73 9.92
N LYS A 430 -3.72 0.38 8.92
CA LYS A 430 -4.35 1.27 7.95
C LYS A 430 -5.83 0.98 7.95
N CYS A 431 -6.55 1.75 8.76
CA CYS A 431 -7.98 1.56 8.96
C CYS A 431 -8.69 2.90 9.04
N TYR A 432 -9.91 2.91 8.54
CA TYR A 432 -10.87 4.00 8.70
C TYR A 432 -12.13 3.45 9.32
N VAL A 433 -12.71 4.15 10.26
CA VAL A 433 -14.03 3.84 10.81
C VAL A 433 -14.84 5.12 10.97
N SER A 434 -16.09 5.09 10.52
CA SER A 434 -17.01 6.24 10.54
C SER A 434 -18.40 5.83 11.00
N ASP A 435 -18.95 6.61 11.92
CA ASP A 435 -20.38 6.68 12.27
C ASP A 435 -21.06 5.34 12.64
N ASP A 436 -20.32 4.32 13.03
CA ASP A 436 -20.77 2.96 13.37
C ASP A 436 -21.27 2.12 12.19
N HIS A 437 -21.19 2.61 10.97
CA HIS A 437 -21.73 1.86 9.82
C HIS A 437 -20.74 1.66 8.67
N LEU A 438 -19.60 2.38 8.64
CA LEU A 438 -18.65 2.29 7.55
C LEU A 438 -17.23 2.09 8.08
N ALA A 439 -16.50 1.11 7.52
CA ALA A 439 -15.09 0.92 7.82
C ALA A 439 -14.29 0.42 6.62
N VAL A 440 -12.98 0.71 6.62
CA VAL A 440 -11.99 0.12 5.70
C VAL A 440 -10.87 -0.49 6.53
N VAL A 441 -10.50 -1.72 6.21
CA VAL A 441 -9.29 -2.39 6.72
C VAL A 441 -8.48 -2.85 5.52
N GLY A 442 -7.20 -2.44 5.43
CA GLY A 442 -6.41 -2.79 4.26
C GLY A 442 -4.93 -2.45 4.36
N SER A 443 -4.30 -2.36 3.21
CA SER A 443 -2.87 -2.08 3.08
C SER A 443 -2.54 -0.61 2.82
N ILE A 444 -3.54 0.24 2.56
CA ILE A 444 -3.43 1.58 1.97
C ILE A 444 -3.08 2.63 3.03
N ASN A 445 -1.85 3.17 2.99
CA ASN A 445 -1.43 4.27 3.86
C ASN A 445 -1.98 5.62 3.37
N MET A 446 -2.01 6.62 4.26
CA MET A 446 -2.22 8.02 3.90
C MET A 446 -0.91 8.67 3.41
N ASP A 447 -0.34 8.15 2.33
CA ASP A 447 0.83 8.72 1.68
C ASP A 447 0.76 8.59 0.15
N TYR A 448 1.56 9.43 -0.55
CA TYR A 448 1.58 9.46 -2.01
C TYR A 448 1.96 8.14 -2.65
N ARG A 449 2.81 7.33 -1.99
CA ARG A 449 3.22 6.03 -2.56
C ARG A 449 2.06 5.06 -2.58
N SER A 450 1.33 4.95 -1.47
CA SER A 450 0.16 4.08 -1.40
C SER A 450 -0.96 4.55 -2.32
N LEU A 451 -1.24 5.85 -2.35
CA LEU A 451 -2.37 6.40 -3.11
C LEU A 451 -2.13 6.47 -4.63
N PHE A 452 -0.86 6.46 -5.11
CA PHE A 452 -0.59 6.73 -6.53
C PHE A 452 0.48 5.84 -7.18
N LEU A 453 1.29 5.10 -6.41
CA LEU A 453 2.45 4.38 -6.95
C LEU A 453 2.43 2.87 -6.68
N HIS A 454 1.69 2.42 -5.65
CA HIS A 454 1.64 1.03 -5.27
C HIS A 454 0.35 0.36 -5.70
N PHE A 455 0.41 -0.97 -5.90
CA PHE A 455 -0.78 -1.79 -5.87
C PHE A 455 -1.17 -1.99 -4.41
N GLU A 456 -2.38 -1.64 -4.07
CA GLU A 456 -2.92 -1.69 -2.72
C GLU A 456 -4.26 -2.44 -2.70
N CYS A 457 -4.71 -2.85 -1.52
CA CYS A 457 -6.03 -3.44 -1.38
C CYS A 457 -6.68 -3.09 -0.04
N GLY A 458 -7.99 -3.20 0.01
CA GLY A 458 -8.77 -3.01 1.21
C GLY A 458 -10.07 -3.78 1.18
N ALA A 459 -10.64 -4.00 2.34
CA ALA A 459 -12.00 -4.47 2.54
C ALA A 459 -12.85 -3.33 3.09
N LEU A 460 -13.83 -2.90 2.34
CA LEU A 460 -14.83 -1.91 2.74
C LEU A 460 -16.00 -2.65 3.39
N LEU A 461 -16.39 -2.23 4.59
CA LEU A 461 -17.44 -2.82 5.40
C LEU A 461 -18.58 -1.83 5.54
N TYR A 462 -19.81 -2.26 5.24
CA TYR A 462 -21.02 -1.47 5.35
C TYR A 462 -21.95 -2.11 6.37
N SER A 463 -22.35 -1.36 7.39
CA SER A 463 -23.32 -1.77 8.42
C SER A 463 -23.03 -3.16 8.99
N ASN A 464 -21.74 -3.47 9.19
CA ASN A 464 -21.22 -4.74 9.67
C ASN A 464 -20.76 -4.62 11.13
N SER A 465 -20.94 -5.65 11.94
CA SER A 465 -20.56 -5.66 13.37
C SER A 465 -19.06 -5.39 13.58
N GLN A 466 -18.20 -5.71 12.62
CA GLN A 466 -16.77 -5.48 12.71
C GLN A 466 -16.39 -3.98 12.59
N VAL A 467 -17.28 -3.14 12.08
CA VAL A 467 -17.15 -1.66 12.16
C VAL A 467 -17.08 -1.23 13.63
N ILE A 468 -17.95 -1.79 14.46
CA ILE A 468 -17.97 -1.52 15.91
C ILE A 468 -16.70 -2.07 16.58
N ALA A 469 -16.26 -3.28 16.22
CA ALA A 469 -15.04 -3.86 16.75
C ALA A 469 -13.81 -2.99 16.47
N LEU A 470 -13.69 -2.47 15.24
CA LEU A 470 -12.62 -1.54 14.88
C LEU A 470 -12.73 -0.20 15.66
N ARG A 471 -13.94 0.37 15.80
CA ARG A 471 -14.14 1.57 16.62
C ARG A 471 -13.66 1.36 18.05
N GLU A 472 -14.06 0.26 18.67
CA GLU A 472 -13.68 -0.06 20.07
C GLU A 472 -12.15 -0.26 20.18
N ASP A 473 -11.49 -0.89 19.19
CA ASP A 473 -10.02 -0.98 19.18
C ASP A 473 -9.36 0.40 19.11
N VAL A 474 -9.88 1.32 18.28
CA VAL A 474 -9.36 2.69 18.25
C VAL A 474 -9.52 3.37 19.61
N LEU A 475 -10.72 3.31 20.19
CA LEU A 475 -11.00 3.94 21.48
C LEU A 475 -10.16 3.33 22.61
N ALA A 476 -9.92 2.02 22.63
CA ALA A 476 -9.04 1.33 23.58
C ALA A 476 -7.56 1.67 23.38
N THR A 477 -7.16 2.08 22.18
CA THR A 477 -5.79 2.47 21.85
C THR A 477 -5.48 3.92 22.27
N LEU A 478 -6.45 4.83 22.23
CA LEU A 478 -6.24 6.26 22.55
C LEU A 478 -5.62 6.52 23.92
N PRO A 479 -5.99 5.82 25.02
CA PRO A 479 -5.32 5.99 26.32
C PRO A 479 -3.82 5.68 26.32
N GLN A 480 -3.35 4.89 25.34
CA GLN A 480 -1.94 4.54 25.16
C GLN A 480 -1.21 5.56 24.26
N CYS A 481 -1.89 6.59 23.79
CA CYS A 481 -1.35 7.59 22.90
C CYS A 481 -1.11 8.92 23.61
N ARG A 482 -0.15 9.68 23.10
CA ARG A 482 0.01 11.09 23.43
C ARG A 482 -0.82 11.93 22.48
N GLU A 483 -1.78 12.69 22.98
CA GLU A 483 -2.50 13.68 22.17
C GLU A 483 -1.58 14.87 21.86
N VAL A 484 -1.41 15.17 20.57
CA VAL A 484 -0.51 16.21 20.10
C VAL A 484 -1.19 17.58 20.20
N GLN A 485 -0.49 18.55 20.79
CA GLN A 485 -0.95 19.93 20.92
C GLN A 485 -0.22 20.85 19.96
N LEU A 486 -0.80 22.01 19.63
CA LEU A 486 -0.14 23.02 18.78
C LEU A 486 1.22 23.48 19.33
N SER A 487 1.41 23.47 20.67
CA SER A 487 2.68 23.77 21.33
C SER A 487 3.79 22.77 20.94
N ASP A 488 3.45 21.51 20.69
CA ASP A 488 4.38 20.42 20.34
C ASP A 488 4.90 20.52 18.89
N CYS A 489 4.24 21.34 18.07
CA CYS A 489 4.55 21.52 16.66
C CYS A 489 5.45 22.74 16.39
N ARG A 490 5.99 23.37 17.43
CA ARG A 490 6.89 24.54 17.27
C ARG A 490 8.22 24.09 16.64
N THR A 491 8.59 24.73 15.55
CA THR A 491 9.85 24.49 14.85
C THR A 491 10.65 25.79 14.71
N SER A 492 11.98 25.70 14.62
CA SER A 492 12.85 26.85 14.30
C SER A 492 12.68 27.26 12.84
N LEU A 493 13.10 28.48 12.44
CA LEU A 493 13.08 28.93 11.05
C LEU A 493 13.79 27.93 10.10
N PRO A 494 15.02 27.43 10.38
CA PRO A 494 15.63 26.39 9.54
C PRO A 494 14.81 25.09 9.50
N GLY A 495 14.15 24.75 10.63
CA GLY A 495 13.25 23.61 10.69
C GLY A 495 12.05 23.74 9.76
N THR A 496 11.40 24.91 9.76
CA THR A 496 10.26 25.23 8.88
C THR A 496 10.67 25.17 7.41
N LEU A 497 11.86 25.68 7.06
CA LEU A 497 12.38 25.59 5.69
C LEU A 497 12.60 24.12 5.27
N LEU A 498 13.19 23.32 6.14
CA LEU A 498 13.37 21.89 5.87
C LEU A 498 12.03 21.17 5.69
N ASP A 499 11.03 21.48 6.54
CA ASP A 499 9.68 20.91 6.45
C ASP A 499 9.00 21.29 5.11
N SER A 500 9.22 22.54 4.62
CA SER A 500 8.73 22.98 3.31
C SER A 500 9.39 22.22 2.15
N VAL A 501 10.70 21.97 2.24
CA VAL A 501 11.43 21.17 1.25
C VAL A 501 10.94 19.70 1.27
N LEU A 502 10.74 19.11 2.46
CA LEU A 502 10.21 17.76 2.59
C LEU A 502 8.80 17.65 2.00
N ARG A 503 7.93 18.65 2.22
CA ARG A 503 6.60 18.69 1.60
C ARG A 503 6.66 18.78 0.08
N LEU A 504 7.56 19.57 -0.47
CA LEU A 504 7.77 19.66 -1.92
C LEU A 504 8.21 18.31 -2.52
N LEU A 505 9.02 17.57 -1.77
CA LEU A 505 9.53 16.25 -2.17
C LEU A 505 8.61 15.09 -1.77
N SER A 506 7.53 15.35 -1.03
CA SER A 506 6.63 14.29 -0.52
C SER A 506 6.09 13.35 -1.58
N PRO A 507 5.76 13.78 -2.83
CA PRO A 507 5.32 12.87 -3.88
C PRO A 507 6.42 11.90 -4.38
N LEU A 508 7.69 12.17 -4.01
CA LEU A 508 8.84 11.35 -4.40
C LEU A 508 9.33 10.45 -3.26
N LEU A 509 8.87 10.71 -2.01
CA LEU A 509 9.23 9.98 -0.79
C LEU A 509 8.25 8.86 -0.52
#